data_f2f54b1ed1fcb37346bf87370af9294b
#
_entry.id   f2f54b1ed1fcb37346bf87370af9294b
#
_cell.length_a   1.000
_cell.length_b   1.000
_cell.length_c   1.000
_cell.angle_alpha   90.00
_cell.angle_beta   90.00
_cell.angle_gamma   90.00
#
_symmetry.space_group_name_H-M   'P 1'
#
loop_
_entity.id
_entity.type
_entity.pdbx_description
1 polymer ?
#
loop_
_entity_poly.entity_id
_entity_poly.type
_entity_poly.pdbx_seq_one_letter_code
_entity_poly.pdbx_strand_id
1 'polypeptide(L)'
;MTEAKGSYSTLVVNCVLNSFLSSTAILLNIITIQALRKTPSLSKPLKTLLLSLAVSDLGVGFLVQPTYIAVLVMKIEQNADNGAYYTIYGAFYIQSFLFSFASFFGVVALTVDRFLAIHLHLRYQELVIHKSVVVVVSSVWVF
;
A
#
# COMPACT_ATOMS: atom_id res chain seq x y z
N MET A 1 5.74 14.85 34.74
CA MET A 1 7.10 14.66 34.20
C MET A 1 7.34 13.24 33.64
N THR A 2 6.82 12.22 34.25
CA THR A 2 6.89 10.81 33.78
C THR A 2 6.06 10.54 32.56
N GLU A 3 4.86 11.10 32.44
CA GLU A 3 3.98 10.92 31.25
C GLU A 3 4.56 11.54 29.97
N ALA A 4 5.18 12.71 30.07
CA ALA A 4 5.81 13.37 28.92
C ALA A 4 7.01 12.56 28.38
N LYS A 5 7.81 11.97 29.29
CA LYS A 5 8.90 11.06 28.90
C LYS A 5 8.40 9.77 28.25
N GLY A 6 7.31 9.19 28.75
CA GLY A 6 6.68 8.01 28.17
C GLY A 6 6.16 8.29 26.76
N SER A 7 5.50 9.43 26.55
CA SER A 7 5.00 9.86 25.24
C SER A 7 6.12 10.08 24.21
N TYR A 8 7.20 10.74 24.60
CA TYR A 8 8.37 10.97 23.75
C TYR A 8 9.02 9.64 23.33
N SER A 9 9.25 8.75 24.28
CA SER A 9 9.85 7.44 24.02
C SER A 9 9.00 6.62 23.06
N THR A 10 7.68 6.65 23.21
CA THR A 10 6.74 5.96 22.32
C THR A 10 6.79 6.52 20.88
N LEU A 11 6.87 7.84 20.73
CA LEU A 11 6.99 8.47 19.42
C LEU A 11 8.30 8.09 18.71
N VAL A 12 9.41 8.09 19.43
CA VAL A 12 10.72 7.68 18.88
C VAL A 12 10.71 6.21 18.44
N VAL A 13 10.21 5.31 19.29
CA VAL A 13 10.09 3.89 18.97
C VAL A 13 9.21 3.69 17.73
N ASN A 14 8.09 4.40 17.67
CA ASN A 14 7.18 4.34 16.52
C ASN A 14 7.86 4.82 15.23
N CYS A 15 8.63 5.91 15.30
CA CYS A 15 9.39 6.42 14.15
C CYS A 15 10.41 5.39 13.64
N VAL A 16 11.18 4.78 14.54
CA VAL A 16 12.18 3.76 14.19
C VAL A 16 11.53 2.52 13.58
N LEU A 17 10.46 1.99 14.19
CA LEU A 17 9.75 0.83 13.71
C LEU A 17 9.14 1.08 12.33
N ASN A 18 8.50 2.22 12.12
CA ASN A 18 7.92 2.56 10.81
C ASN A 18 8.97 2.75 9.73
N SER A 19 10.13 3.32 10.06
CA SER A 19 11.25 3.44 9.11
C SER A 19 11.77 2.07 8.68
N PHE A 20 11.90 1.14 9.61
CA PHE A 20 12.31 -0.23 9.34
C PHE A 20 11.27 -0.98 8.50
N LEU A 21 9.98 -0.91 8.89
CA LEU A 21 8.88 -1.54 8.17
C LEU A 21 8.74 -0.98 6.74
N SER A 22 8.88 0.33 6.57
CA SER A 22 8.87 0.97 5.25
C SER A 22 9.97 0.43 4.35
N SER A 23 11.21 0.39 4.83
CA SER A 23 12.34 -0.14 4.07
C SER A 23 12.14 -1.60 3.67
N THR A 24 11.67 -2.42 4.61
CA THR A 24 11.35 -3.83 4.37
C THR A 24 10.24 -4.00 3.33
N ALA A 25 9.16 -3.23 3.45
CA ALA A 25 8.04 -3.26 2.51
C ALA A 25 8.50 -2.90 1.09
N ILE A 26 9.29 -1.85 0.94
CA ILE A 26 9.85 -1.43 -0.35
C ILE A 26 10.67 -2.56 -0.97
N LEU A 27 11.61 -3.14 -0.23
CA LEU A 27 12.46 -4.21 -0.73
C LEU A 27 11.67 -5.45 -1.16
N LEU A 28 10.74 -5.90 -0.31
CA LEU A 28 9.92 -7.09 -0.60
C LEU A 28 9.04 -6.86 -1.83
N ASN A 29 8.45 -5.69 -1.99
CA ASN A 29 7.58 -5.39 -3.13
C ASN A 29 8.38 -5.21 -4.44
N ILE A 30 9.60 -4.68 -4.39
CA ILE A 30 10.50 -4.67 -5.55
C ILE A 30 10.84 -6.09 -5.97
N ILE A 31 11.19 -6.97 -5.02
CA ILE A 31 11.49 -8.38 -5.30
C ILE A 31 10.26 -9.07 -5.90
N THR A 32 9.08 -8.82 -5.36
CA THR A 32 7.82 -9.36 -5.87
C THR A 32 7.57 -8.94 -7.31
N ILE A 33 7.75 -7.66 -7.65
CA ILE A 33 7.61 -7.17 -9.02
C ILE A 33 8.59 -7.85 -9.96
N GLN A 34 9.85 -8.00 -9.56
CA GLN A 34 10.85 -8.68 -10.36
C GLN A 34 10.53 -10.16 -10.59
N ALA A 35 10.07 -10.84 -9.54
CA ALA A 35 9.65 -12.24 -9.62
C ALA A 35 8.44 -12.42 -10.56
N LEU A 36 7.44 -11.56 -10.45
CA LEU A 36 6.25 -11.58 -11.32
C LEU A 36 6.60 -11.35 -12.80
N ARG A 37 7.57 -10.48 -13.08
CA ARG A 37 8.04 -10.24 -14.46
C ARG A 37 8.73 -11.46 -15.06
N LYS A 38 9.45 -12.22 -14.24
CA LYS A 38 10.23 -13.39 -14.66
C LYS A 38 9.41 -14.69 -14.73
N THR A 39 8.18 -14.71 -14.23
CA THR A 39 7.35 -15.91 -14.19
C THR A 39 6.29 -15.89 -15.30
N PRO A 40 6.53 -16.57 -16.44
CA PRO A 40 5.59 -16.59 -17.56
C PRO A 40 4.40 -17.53 -17.34
N SER A 41 4.49 -18.45 -16.36
CA SER A 41 3.46 -19.45 -16.08
C SER A 41 2.20 -18.92 -15.40
N LEU A 42 2.25 -17.69 -14.87
CA LEU A 42 1.10 -17.04 -14.22
C LEU A 42 0.09 -16.54 -15.25
N SER A 43 -1.21 -16.75 -15.00
CA SER A 43 -2.26 -16.17 -15.82
C SER A 43 -2.15 -14.63 -15.85
N LYS A 44 -2.44 -14.03 -16.99
CA LYS A 44 -2.36 -12.57 -17.17
C LYS A 44 -3.19 -11.80 -16.14
N PRO A 45 -4.46 -12.17 -15.82
CA PRO A 45 -5.24 -11.48 -14.80
C PRO A 45 -4.58 -11.51 -13.41
N LEU A 46 -4.13 -12.68 -12.99
CA LEU A 46 -3.45 -12.84 -11.69
C LEU A 46 -2.19 -12.00 -11.60
N LYS A 47 -1.37 -12.03 -12.65
CA LYS A 47 -0.15 -11.23 -12.72
C LYS A 47 -0.44 -9.74 -12.62
N THR A 48 -1.48 -9.25 -13.30
CA THR A 48 -1.90 -7.84 -13.25
C THR A 48 -2.36 -7.44 -11.85
N LEU A 49 -3.17 -8.26 -11.19
CA LEU A 49 -3.66 -8.00 -9.83
C LEU A 49 -2.52 -7.98 -8.81
N LEU A 50 -1.63 -8.96 -8.85
CA LEU A 50 -0.46 -9.02 -7.95
C LEU A 50 0.50 -7.85 -8.20
N LEU A 51 0.71 -7.45 -9.45
CA LEU A 51 1.53 -6.31 -9.80
C LEU A 51 0.94 -5.00 -9.28
N SER A 52 -0.38 -4.81 -9.44
CA SER A 52 -1.09 -3.65 -8.91
C SER A 52 -0.97 -3.56 -7.38
N LEU A 53 -1.13 -4.68 -6.69
CA LEU A 53 -0.98 -4.73 -5.23
C LEU A 53 0.45 -4.37 -4.80
N ALA A 54 1.47 -4.94 -5.45
CA ALA A 54 2.87 -4.62 -5.14
C ALA A 54 3.22 -3.14 -5.42
N VAL A 55 2.66 -2.54 -6.48
CA VAL A 55 2.82 -1.11 -6.79
C VAL A 55 2.12 -0.24 -5.74
N SER A 56 0.92 -0.61 -5.27
CA SER A 56 0.24 0.07 -4.15
C SER A 56 1.11 0.08 -2.90
N ASP A 57 1.68 -1.08 -2.55
CA ASP A 57 2.51 -1.23 -1.36
C ASP A 57 3.82 -0.44 -1.47
N LEU A 58 4.39 -0.31 -2.67
CA LEU A 58 5.50 0.62 -2.93
C LEU A 58 5.07 2.06 -2.72
N GLY A 59 3.87 2.45 -3.16
CA GLY A 59 3.32 3.78 -2.92
C GLY A 59 3.19 4.08 -1.43
N VAL A 60 2.71 3.12 -0.64
CA VAL A 60 2.68 3.25 0.83
C VAL A 60 4.09 3.45 1.38
N GLY A 61 5.06 2.63 0.97
CA GLY A 61 6.43 2.72 1.46
C GLY A 61 7.14 4.03 1.09
N PHE A 62 6.93 4.55 -0.12
CA PHE A 62 7.62 5.74 -0.60
C PHE A 62 6.92 7.07 -0.30
N LEU A 63 5.61 7.07 -0.14
CA LEU A 63 4.81 8.29 0.04
C LEU A 63 4.19 8.37 1.44
N VAL A 64 3.41 7.36 1.82
CA VAL A 64 2.67 7.41 3.09
C VAL A 64 3.60 7.33 4.29
N GLN A 65 4.54 6.43 4.28
CA GLN A 65 5.45 6.23 5.42
C GLN A 65 6.38 7.42 5.68
N PRO A 66 7.05 8.02 4.67
CA PRO A 66 7.84 9.22 4.89
C PRO A 66 7.00 10.41 5.40
N THR A 67 5.78 10.57 4.90
CA THR A 67 4.87 11.61 5.37
C THR A 67 4.45 11.38 6.82
N TYR A 68 4.20 10.13 7.20
CA TYR A 68 3.92 9.76 8.59
C TYR A 68 5.11 10.01 9.52
N ILE A 69 6.32 9.67 9.10
CA ILE A 69 7.55 9.95 9.85
C ILE A 69 7.72 11.46 10.05
N ALA A 70 7.45 12.27 9.00
CA ALA A 70 7.51 13.72 9.11
C ALA A 70 6.51 14.25 10.16
N VAL A 71 5.27 13.73 10.19
CA VAL A 71 4.28 14.05 11.24
C VAL A 71 4.80 13.70 12.63
N LEU A 72 5.42 12.53 12.81
CA LEU A 72 5.99 12.10 14.08
C LEU A 72 7.15 13.00 14.54
N VAL A 73 8.04 13.34 13.62
CA VAL A 73 9.17 14.24 13.92
C VAL A 73 8.69 15.61 14.35
N MET A 74 7.69 16.19 13.66
CA MET A 74 7.12 17.47 14.04
C MET A 74 6.45 17.43 15.41
N LYS A 75 5.84 16.30 15.79
CA LYS A 75 5.32 16.10 17.15
C LYS A 75 6.43 16.02 18.20
N ILE A 76 7.53 15.35 17.87
CA ILE A 76 8.70 15.25 18.76
C ILE A 76 9.33 16.63 18.99
N GLU A 77 9.44 17.45 17.95
CA GLU A 77 10.00 18.81 18.02
C GLU A 77 9.03 19.85 18.60
N GLN A 78 7.84 19.44 19.02
CA GLN A 78 6.78 20.32 19.55
C GLN A 78 6.33 21.42 18.56
N ASN A 79 6.50 21.20 17.27
CA ASN A 79 6.10 22.09 16.19
C ASN A 79 4.66 21.79 15.66
N ALA A 80 3.84 21.12 16.49
CA ALA A 80 2.49 20.69 16.07
C ALA A 80 1.48 21.83 15.86
N ASP A 81 1.78 23.03 16.35
CA ASP A 81 0.92 24.21 16.18
C ASP A 81 1.22 25.03 14.91
N ASN A 82 2.09 24.52 14.06
CA ASN A 82 2.50 25.18 12.84
C ASN A 82 1.57 24.82 11.66
N GLY A 83 1.25 25.80 10.80
CA GLY A 83 0.43 25.54 9.59
C GLY A 83 1.00 24.44 8.70
N ALA A 84 2.32 24.28 8.65
CA ALA A 84 2.99 23.20 7.96
C ALA A 84 2.63 21.81 8.49
N TYR A 85 2.46 21.67 9.81
CA TYR A 85 2.03 20.42 10.43
C TYR A 85 0.66 19.99 9.91
N TYR A 86 -0.32 20.89 9.90
CA TYR A 86 -1.67 20.56 9.40
C TYR A 86 -1.70 20.20 7.94
N THR A 87 -0.85 20.84 7.12
CA THR A 87 -0.71 20.50 5.70
C THR A 87 -0.14 19.09 5.50
N ILE A 88 0.94 18.75 6.20
CA ILE A 88 1.59 17.43 6.12
C ILE A 88 0.67 16.35 6.70
N TYR A 89 -0.02 16.64 7.79
CA TYR A 89 -0.97 15.73 8.41
C TYR A 89 -2.19 15.46 7.49
N GLY A 90 -2.70 16.49 6.83
CA GLY A 90 -3.75 16.36 5.81
C GLY A 90 -3.30 15.51 4.62
N ALA A 91 -2.09 15.76 4.11
CA ALA A 91 -1.50 14.97 3.04
C ALA A 91 -1.36 13.48 3.45
N PHE A 92 -0.88 13.22 4.67
CA PHE A 92 -0.80 11.86 5.22
C PHE A 92 -2.17 11.17 5.23
N TYR A 93 -3.21 11.86 5.68
CA TYR A 93 -4.57 11.30 5.72
C TYR A 93 -5.10 10.94 4.34
N ILE A 94 -4.97 11.85 3.38
CA ILE A 94 -5.43 11.64 2.00
C ILE A 94 -4.69 10.48 1.36
N GLN A 95 -3.37 10.45 1.46
CA GLN A 95 -2.54 9.37 0.91
C GLN A 95 -2.89 8.02 1.54
N SER A 96 -2.99 7.97 2.87
CA SER A 96 -3.34 6.75 3.61
C SER A 96 -4.70 6.21 3.17
N PHE A 97 -5.68 7.07 3.01
CA PHE A 97 -7.01 6.69 2.56
C PHE A 97 -6.97 6.11 1.14
N LEU A 98 -6.34 6.80 0.19
CA LEU A 98 -6.26 6.36 -1.21
C LEU A 98 -5.55 5.01 -1.34
N PHE A 99 -4.38 4.85 -0.72
CA PHE A 99 -3.63 3.60 -0.80
C PHE A 99 -4.29 2.45 -0.05
N SER A 100 -4.97 2.73 1.07
CA SER A 100 -5.75 1.70 1.78
C SER A 100 -6.91 1.20 0.95
N PHE A 101 -7.62 2.10 0.25
CA PHE A 101 -8.68 1.72 -0.69
C PHE A 101 -8.12 0.89 -1.85
N ALA A 102 -7.03 1.33 -2.46
CA ALA A 102 -6.40 0.62 -3.57
C ALA A 102 -5.99 -0.81 -3.15
N SER A 103 -5.37 -0.96 -2.00
CA SER A 103 -4.96 -2.27 -1.46
C SER A 103 -6.18 -3.15 -1.12
N PHE A 104 -7.20 -2.58 -0.49
CA PHE A 104 -8.43 -3.32 -0.15
C PHE A 104 -9.11 -3.88 -1.39
N PHE A 105 -9.36 -3.04 -2.40
CA PHE A 105 -9.98 -3.49 -3.65
C PHE A 105 -9.07 -4.45 -4.43
N GLY A 106 -7.76 -4.27 -4.36
CA GLY A 106 -6.80 -5.20 -4.95
C GLY A 106 -6.91 -6.60 -4.34
N VAL A 107 -7.01 -6.70 -3.03
CA VAL A 107 -7.18 -7.99 -2.32
C VAL A 107 -8.55 -8.61 -2.63
N VAL A 108 -9.62 -7.82 -2.64
CA VAL A 108 -10.96 -8.29 -3.02
C VAL A 108 -10.97 -8.83 -4.44
N ALA A 109 -10.41 -8.09 -5.40
CA ALA A 109 -10.33 -8.53 -6.78
C ALA A 109 -9.51 -9.82 -6.93
N LEU A 110 -8.39 -9.94 -6.21
CA LEU A 110 -7.57 -11.15 -6.19
C LEU A 110 -8.34 -12.35 -5.61
N THR A 111 -9.10 -12.14 -4.55
CA THR A 111 -9.92 -13.19 -3.93
C THR A 111 -11.01 -13.66 -4.87
N VAL A 112 -11.70 -12.74 -5.53
CA VAL A 112 -12.73 -13.07 -6.54
C VAL A 112 -12.10 -13.82 -7.72
N ASP A 113 -10.95 -13.37 -8.22
CA ASP A 113 -10.22 -14.04 -9.30
C ASP A 113 -9.88 -15.49 -8.94
N ARG A 114 -9.38 -15.72 -7.73
CA ARG A 114 -9.06 -17.08 -7.25
C ARG A 114 -10.30 -17.93 -7.04
N PHE A 115 -11.37 -17.36 -6.49
CA PHE A 115 -12.63 -18.06 -6.32
C PHE A 115 -13.21 -18.51 -7.66
N LEU A 116 -13.24 -17.62 -8.65
CA LEU A 116 -13.71 -17.94 -10.00
C LEU A 116 -12.82 -19.00 -10.68
N ALA A 117 -11.51 -18.92 -10.52
CA ALA A 117 -10.59 -19.90 -11.06
C ALA A 117 -10.84 -21.31 -10.53
N ILE A 118 -11.19 -21.44 -9.25
CA ILE A 118 -11.48 -22.72 -8.60
C ILE A 118 -12.86 -23.24 -9.01
N HIS A 119 -13.89 -22.38 -9.02
CA HIS A 119 -15.28 -22.80 -9.24
C HIS A 119 -15.62 -23.02 -10.73
N LEU A 120 -15.05 -22.23 -11.62
CA LEU A 120 -15.39 -22.26 -13.04
C LEU A 120 -14.40 -23.06 -13.90
N HIS A 121 -13.34 -23.52 -13.31
CA HIS A 121 -12.28 -24.39 -13.83
C HIS A 121 -11.99 -24.30 -15.33
N LEU A 122 -12.89 -24.75 -16.20
CA LEU A 122 -12.71 -24.74 -17.66
C LEU A 122 -13.21 -23.46 -18.35
N ARG A 123 -14.12 -22.70 -17.73
CA ARG A 123 -14.67 -21.44 -18.29
C ARG A 123 -13.94 -20.18 -17.83
N TYR A 124 -13.02 -20.31 -16.88
CA TYR A 124 -12.32 -19.19 -16.29
C TYR A 124 -11.57 -18.34 -17.33
N GLN A 125 -10.90 -18.97 -18.27
CA GLN A 125 -10.13 -18.27 -19.32
C GLN A 125 -11.00 -17.47 -20.30
N GLU A 126 -12.26 -17.86 -20.49
CA GLU A 126 -13.22 -17.17 -21.34
C GLU A 126 -13.93 -16.03 -20.62
N LEU A 127 -14.20 -16.18 -19.31
CA LEU A 127 -15.00 -15.25 -18.49
C LEU A 127 -14.17 -14.12 -17.90
N VAL A 128 -12.92 -14.38 -17.50
CA VAL A 128 -12.03 -13.36 -16.96
C VAL A 128 -11.17 -12.81 -18.07
N ILE A 129 -11.73 -11.90 -18.84
CA ILE A 129 -10.99 -11.19 -19.87
C ILE A 129 -10.00 -10.27 -19.17
N HIS A 130 -8.73 -10.34 -19.54
CA HIS A 130 -7.64 -9.47 -19.04
C HIS A 130 -8.05 -7.99 -19.07
N LYS A 131 -8.83 -7.57 -20.07
CA LYS A 131 -9.39 -6.21 -20.16
C LYS A 131 -10.25 -5.83 -18.96
N SER A 132 -11.09 -6.74 -18.47
CA SER A 132 -11.95 -6.46 -17.30
C SER A 132 -11.13 -6.26 -16.02
N VAL A 133 -10.08 -7.04 -15.83
CA VAL A 133 -9.15 -6.89 -14.71
C VAL A 133 -8.41 -5.55 -14.79
N VAL A 134 -7.93 -5.18 -15.97
CA VAL A 134 -7.27 -3.88 -16.19
C VAL A 134 -8.22 -2.72 -15.91
N VAL A 135 -9.49 -2.82 -16.33
CA VAL A 135 -10.51 -1.79 -16.04
C VAL A 135 -10.76 -1.65 -14.54
N VAL A 136 -10.92 -2.76 -13.82
CA VAL A 136 -11.12 -2.72 -12.36
C VAL A 136 -9.92 -2.10 -11.65
N VAL A 137 -8.71 -2.54 -11.98
CA VAL A 137 -7.47 -2.00 -11.41
C VAL A 137 -7.32 -0.51 -11.72
N SER A 138 -7.56 -0.11 -12.96
CA SER A 138 -7.50 1.30 -13.37
C SER A 138 -8.55 2.15 -12.66
N SER A 139 -9.76 1.63 -12.47
CA SER A 139 -10.84 2.34 -11.74
C SER A 139 -10.45 2.61 -10.29
N VAL A 140 -9.79 1.68 -9.62
CA VAL A 140 -9.28 1.85 -8.25
C VAL A 140 -8.23 2.98 -8.17
N TRP A 141 -7.39 3.11 -9.20
CA TRP A 141 -6.34 4.13 -9.24
C TRP A 141 -6.80 5.51 -9.74
N VAL A 142 -7.89 5.58 -10.48
CA VAL A 142 -8.48 6.85 -10.98
C VAL A 142 -9.41 7.50 -9.95
N PHE A 143 -10.01 6.71 -9.07
CA PHE A 143 -10.81 7.22 -7.95
C PHE A 143 -9.94 7.61 -6.76
#